data_7a0549694fa851bc4f09f4ed83aa7f13
#
_entry.id   7a0549694fa851bc4f09f4ed83aa7f13
#
_cell.length_a   1.000
_cell.length_b   1.000
_cell.length_c   1.000
_cell.angle_alpha   90.00
_cell.angle_beta   90.00
_cell.angle_gamma   90.00
#
_symmetry.space_group_name_H-M   'P 1'
#
loop_
_entity.id
_entity.type
_entity.pdbx_description
1 polymer ?
#
loop_
_entity_poly.entity_id
_entity_poly.type
_entity_poly.pdbx_seq_one_letter_code
_entity_poly.pdbx_strand_id
1 'polypeptide(L)'
;MGAINQAFNQAAGSVAAAATLIKSSKEQDMSQALLGKEQYHEADADIKNLQEQLTGKKNEWGEAEADLAILNAKRTGGKGNTKAALDEKKKAKMSEIEAAKRAFDELSDRIEAKQAMKKRAELMMQKANKWGGIK
;
A
#
# COMPACT_ATOMS: atom_id res chain seq x y z
N MET A 1 36.72 -53.95 9.47
CA MET A 1 36.71 -52.74 10.33
C MET A 1 36.65 -51.46 9.53
N GLY A 2 37.46 -51.29 8.45
CA GLY A 2 37.47 -50.06 7.65
C GLY A 2 36.15 -49.69 6.98
N ALA A 3 35.41 -50.69 6.46
CA ALA A 3 34.14 -50.46 5.76
C ALA A 3 33.03 -49.96 6.72
N ILE A 4 32.99 -50.42 7.96
CA ILE A 4 32.03 -50.00 8.96
C ILE A 4 32.34 -48.57 9.39
N ASN A 5 33.60 -48.21 9.58
CA ASN A 5 34.00 -46.84 9.91
C ASN A 5 33.69 -45.86 8.82
N GLN A 6 33.89 -46.25 7.55
CA GLN A 6 33.54 -45.40 6.39
C GLN A 6 32.03 -45.17 6.31
N ALA A 7 31.23 -46.21 6.47
CA ALA A 7 29.78 -46.09 6.46
C ALA A 7 29.28 -45.18 7.59
N PHE A 8 29.84 -45.32 8.78
CA PHE A 8 29.51 -44.49 9.93
C PHE A 8 29.91 -43.02 9.69
N ASN A 9 31.09 -42.76 9.14
CA ASN A 9 31.54 -41.43 8.85
C ASN A 9 30.69 -40.76 7.76
N GLN A 10 30.27 -41.50 6.73
CA GLN A 10 29.36 -41.00 5.68
C GLN A 10 28.00 -40.66 6.26
N ALA A 11 27.44 -41.50 7.17
CA ALA A 11 26.16 -41.23 7.83
C ALA A 11 26.27 -39.98 8.71
N ALA A 12 27.35 -39.83 9.48
CA ALA A 12 27.59 -38.65 10.33
C ALA A 12 27.73 -37.37 9.45
N GLY A 13 28.42 -37.44 8.32
CA GLY A 13 28.57 -36.36 7.37
C GLY A 13 27.24 -35.94 6.76
N SER A 14 26.37 -36.91 6.41
CA SER A 14 25.02 -36.64 5.87
C SER A 14 24.13 -35.96 6.88
N VAL A 15 24.17 -36.39 8.15
CA VAL A 15 23.41 -35.77 9.23
C VAL A 15 23.88 -34.34 9.49
N ALA A 16 25.17 -34.09 9.51
CA ALA A 16 25.74 -32.77 9.67
C ALA A 16 25.35 -31.83 8.52
N ALA A 17 25.39 -32.34 7.27
CA ALA A 17 24.97 -31.55 6.09
C ALA A 17 23.47 -31.23 6.16
N ALA A 18 22.62 -32.18 6.55
CA ALA A 18 21.20 -31.96 6.72
C ALA A 18 20.91 -30.92 7.82
N ALA A 19 21.61 -31.00 8.95
CA ALA A 19 21.48 -30.01 10.04
C ALA A 19 21.89 -28.62 9.61
N THR A 20 22.95 -28.47 8.80
CA THR A 20 23.40 -27.20 8.24
C THR A 20 22.37 -26.61 7.29
N LEU A 21 21.77 -27.45 6.41
CA LEU A 21 20.70 -27.02 5.50
C LEU A 21 19.45 -26.54 6.26
N ILE A 22 19.06 -27.23 7.32
CA ILE A 22 17.92 -26.83 8.15
C ILE A 22 18.20 -25.49 8.83
N LYS A 23 19.37 -25.30 9.40
CA LYS A 23 19.78 -24.04 10.04
C LYS A 23 19.79 -22.89 9.04
N SER A 24 20.35 -23.11 7.85
CA SER A 24 20.40 -22.12 6.78
C SER A 24 18.99 -21.74 6.31
N SER A 25 18.09 -22.73 6.16
CA SER A 25 16.69 -22.51 5.78
C SER A 25 15.95 -21.70 6.84
N LYS A 26 16.16 -22.01 8.13
CA LYS A 26 15.58 -21.27 9.24
C LYS A 26 16.05 -19.82 9.24
N GLU A 27 17.34 -19.58 9.09
CA GLU A 27 17.92 -18.24 9.06
C GLU A 27 17.36 -17.43 7.90
N GLN A 28 17.21 -18.03 6.72
CA GLN A 28 16.64 -17.40 5.54
C GLN A 28 15.16 -17.05 5.76
N ASP A 29 14.37 -17.98 6.28
CA ASP A 29 12.94 -17.77 6.57
C ASP A 29 12.74 -16.67 7.61
N MET A 30 13.54 -16.68 8.68
CA MET A 30 13.48 -15.65 9.72
C MET A 30 13.89 -14.28 9.20
N SER A 31 14.93 -14.22 8.37
CA SER A 31 15.38 -12.97 7.74
C SER A 31 14.29 -12.38 6.84
N GLN A 32 13.65 -13.23 6.02
CA GLN A 32 12.54 -12.78 5.16
C GLN A 32 11.33 -12.35 5.99
N ALA A 33 11.04 -13.06 7.07
CA ALA A 33 9.92 -12.70 7.94
C ALA A 33 10.14 -11.34 8.64
N LEU A 34 11.37 -11.06 9.08
CA LEU A 34 11.72 -9.75 9.66
C LEU A 34 11.60 -8.63 8.63
N LEU A 35 12.07 -8.88 7.40
CA LEU A 35 11.90 -7.93 6.29
C LEU A 35 10.42 -7.69 5.99
N GLY A 36 9.62 -8.75 5.98
CA GLY A 36 8.17 -8.68 5.82
C GLY A 36 7.50 -7.83 6.90
N LYS A 37 7.92 -8.00 8.17
CA LYS A 37 7.42 -7.20 9.29
C LYS A 37 7.71 -5.71 9.08
N GLU A 38 8.92 -5.37 8.66
CA GLU A 38 9.33 -4.01 8.37
C GLU A 38 8.51 -3.40 7.23
N GLN A 39 8.36 -4.14 6.13
CA GLN A 39 7.55 -3.74 4.97
C GLN A 39 6.07 -3.60 5.34
N TYR A 40 5.55 -4.46 6.20
CA TYR A 40 4.16 -4.39 6.67
C TYR A 40 3.90 -3.09 7.42
N HIS A 41 4.76 -2.74 8.37
CA HIS A 41 4.60 -1.51 9.15
C HIS A 41 4.75 -0.27 8.28
N GLU A 42 5.67 -0.26 7.34
CA GLU A 42 5.85 0.83 6.38
C GLU A 42 4.62 0.99 5.49
N ALA A 43 4.11 -0.11 4.92
CA ALA A 43 2.91 -0.08 4.10
C ALA A 43 1.68 0.37 4.89
N ASP A 44 1.54 -0.08 6.14
CA ASP A 44 0.44 0.32 7.02
C ASP A 44 0.45 1.83 7.29
N ALA A 45 1.63 2.39 7.60
CA ALA A 45 1.80 3.82 7.80
C ALA A 45 1.49 4.62 6.52
N ASP A 46 1.95 4.14 5.37
CA ASP A 46 1.68 4.76 4.06
C ASP A 46 0.18 4.75 3.75
N ILE A 47 -0.51 3.64 4.03
CA ILE A 47 -1.97 3.53 3.83
C ILE A 47 -2.70 4.58 4.67
N LYS A 48 -2.35 4.74 5.94
CA LYS A 48 -2.97 5.74 6.83
C LYS A 48 -2.78 7.15 6.30
N ASN A 49 -1.57 7.49 5.87
CA ASN A 49 -1.26 8.79 5.29
C ASN A 49 -2.05 9.03 3.99
N LEU A 50 -2.10 8.04 3.10
CA LEU A 50 -2.86 8.12 1.86
C LEU A 50 -4.36 8.26 2.11
N GLN A 51 -4.89 7.59 3.13
CA GLN A 51 -6.30 7.70 3.51
C GLN A 51 -6.65 9.10 4.00
N GLU A 52 -5.76 9.75 4.75
CA GLU A 52 -5.92 11.14 5.15
C GLU A 52 -5.93 12.08 3.95
N GLN A 53 -5.02 11.87 3.00
CA GLN A 53 -4.99 12.64 1.74
C GLN A 53 -6.25 12.40 0.92
N LEU A 54 -6.75 11.16 0.88
CA LEU A 54 -7.96 10.80 0.16
C LEU A 54 -9.17 11.54 0.75
N THR A 55 -9.29 11.59 2.07
CA THR A 55 -10.35 12.33 2.76
C THR A 55 -10.28 13.82 2.43
N GLY A 56 -9.08 14.41 2.41
CA GLY A 56 -8.86 15.79 2.00
C GLY A 56 -9.32 16.06 0.57
N LYS A 57 -8.97 15.19 -0.36
CA LYS A 57 -9.40 15.33 -1.77
C LYS A 57 -10.90 15.14 -1.94
N LYS A 58 -11.49 14.22 -1.21
CA LYS A 58 -12.95 14.03 -1.19
C LYS A 58 -13.68 15.30 -0.72
N ASN A 59 -13.15 15.94 0.32
CA ASN A 59 -13.71 17.19 0.83
C ASN A 59 -13.57 18.32 -0.19
N GLU A 60 -12.40 18.48 -0.83
CA GLU A 60 -12.17 19.45 -1.89
C GLU A 60 -13.15 19.26 -3.06
N TRP A 61 -13.34 18.01 -3.46
CA TRP A 61 -14.29 17.67 -4.51
C TRP A 61 -15.72 18.04 -4.12
N GLY A 62 -16.15 17.70 -2.90
CA GLY A 62 -17.47 18.06 -2.38
C GLY A 62 -17.71 19.57 -2.33
N GLU A 63 -16.71 20.32 -1.87
CA GLU A 63 -16.75 21.80 -1.84
C GLU A 63 -16.84 22.39 -3.25
N ALA A 64 -16.05 21.87 -4.19
CA ALA A 64 -16.09 22.35 -5.58
C ALA A 64 -17.44 22.06 -6.23
N GLU A 65 -18.04 20.90 -5.99
CA GLU A 65 -19.39 20.57 -6.49
C GLU A 65 -20.45 21.47 -5.87
N ALA A 66 -20.35 21.75 -4.56
CA ALA A 66 -21.26 22.70 -3.89
C ALA A 66 -21.14 24.09 -4.48
N ASP A 67 -19.94 24.57 -4.73
CA ASP A 67 -19.69 25.86 -5.36
C ASP A 67 -20.25 25.91 -6.79
N LEU A 68 -20.09 24.83 -7.55
CA LEU A 68 -20.69 24.74 -8.89
C LEU A 68 -22.21 24.80 -8.83
N ALA A 69 -22.83 24.11 -7.87
CA ALA A 69 -24.28 24.14 -7.68
C ALA A 69 -24.78 25.57 -7.37
N ILE A 70 -24.04 26.31 -6.55
CA ILE A 70 -24.33 27.72 -6.27
C ILE A 70 -24.23 28.57 -7.54
N LEU A 71 -23.19 28.37 -8.34
CA LEU A 71 -23.01 29.09 -9.62
C LEU A 71 -24.13 28.76 -10.61
N ASN A 72 -24.58 27.50 -10.67
CA ASN A 72 -25.70 27.08 -11.53
C ASN A 72 -27.02 27.71 -11.10
N ALA A 73 -27.20 28.03 -9.82
CA ALA A 73 -28.40 28.67 -9.30
C ALA A 73 -28.41 30.18 -9.50
N LYS A 74 -27.26 30.81 -9.78
CA LYS A 74 -27.19 32.26 -10.01
C LYS A 74 -27.84 32.67 -11.35
N ARG A 75 -28.59 33.76 -11.27
CA ARG A 75 -29.23 34.34 -12.46
C ARG A 75 -28.29 35.30 -13.16
N THR A 76 -28.36 35.35 -14.50
CA THR A 76 -27.70 36.35 -15.32
C THR A 76 -28.37 37.72 -15.13
N GLY A 77 -27.59 38.81 -15.33
CA GLY A 77 -28.10 40.19 -15.29
C GLY A 77 -27.95 40.89 -13.94
N GLY A 78 -27.49 40.22 -12.88
CA GLY A 78 -27.11 40.86 -11.64
C GLY A 78 -25.71 41.43 -11.68
N LYS A 79 -25.33 42.25 -10.70
CA LYS A 79 -23.98 42.82 -10.60
C LYS A 79 -22.94 41.75 -10.47
N GLY A 80 -22.03 41.63 -11.44
CA GLY A 80 -21.02 40.58 -11.49
C GLY A 80 -21.52 39.25 -12.06
N ASN A 81 -22.80 39.16 -12.47
CA ASN A 81 -23.44 37.96 -12.97
C ASN A 81 -23.78 38.04 -14.45
N THR A 82 -22.84 38.52 -15.28
CA THR A 82 -22.99 38.40 -16.72
C THR A 82 -22.88 36.93 -17.13
N LYS A 83 -23.56 36.58 -18.22
CA LYS A 83 -23.51 35.19 -18.73
C LYS A 83 -22.07 34.75 -18.97
N ALA A 84 -21.24 35.58 -19.58
CA ALA A 84 -19.84 35.27 -19.86
C ALA A 84 -19.05 35.05 -18.56
N ALA A 85 -19.23 35.92 -17.55
CA ALA A 85 -18.55 35.78 -16.26
C ALA A 85 -18.98 34.50 -15.51
N LEU A 86 -20.28 34.18 -15.52
CA LEU A 86 -20.80 32.96 -14.90
C LEU A 86 -20.30 31.71 -15.61
N ASP A 87 -20.31 31.70 -16.95
CA ASP A 87 -19.83 30.59 -17.75
C ASP A 87 -18.34 30.32 -17.48
N GLU A 88 -17.53 31.38 -17.34
CA GLU A 88 -16.11 31.28 -17.03
C GLU A 88 -15.89 30.70 -15.64
N LYS A 89 -16.63 31.14 -14.63
CA LYS A 89 -16.58 30.62 -13.26
C LYS A 89 -16.99 29.14 -13.20
N LYS A 90 -18.07 28.77 -13.90
CA LYS A 90 -18.55 27.40 -14.00
C LYS A 90 -17.49 26.50 -14.63
N LYS A 91 -16.86 26.96 -15.70
CA LYS A 91 -15.81 26.22 -16.39
C LYS A 91 -14.60 26.00 -15.49
N ALA A 92 -14.19 27.03 -14.71
CA ALA A 92 -13.11 26.92 -13.75
C ALA A 92 -13.45 25.88 -12.65
N LYS A 93 -14.68 25.90 -12.12
CA LYS A 93 -15.13 24.93 -11.11
C LYS A 93 -15.20 23.52 -11.67
N MET A 94 -15.65 23.31 -12.90
CA MET A 94 -15.65 22.01 -13.57
C MET A 94 -14.23 21.46 -13.71
N SER A 95 -13.25 22.30 -14.01
CA SER A 95 -11.84 21.92 -14.06
C SER A 95 -11.31 21.52 -12.68
N GLU A 96 -11.68 22.23 -11.62
CA GLU A 96 -11.32 21.88 -10.24
C GLU A 96 -11.91 20.53 -9.84
N ILE A 97 -13.17 20.28 -10.19
CA ILE A 97 -13.85 19.00 -9.93
C ILE A 97 -13.13 17.86 -10.65
N GLU A 98 -12.78 18.03 -11.91
CA GLU A 98 -12.05 17.01 -12.68
C GLU A 98 -10.68 16.75 -12.07
N ALA A 99 -9.94 17.78 -11.66
CA ALA A 99 -8.65 17.65 -11.02
C ALA A 99 -8.76 16.91 -9.68
N ALA A 100 -9.78 17.24 -8.87
CA ALA A 100 -10.04 16.56 -7.60
C ALA A 100 -10.40 15.10 -7.81
N LYS A 101 -11.21 14.78 -8.82
CA LYS A 101 -11.55 13.41 -9.20
C LYS A 101 -10.33 12.59 -9.58
N ARG A 102 -9.46 13.15 -10.42
CA ARG A 102 -8.22 12.48 -10.84
C ARG A 102 -7.30 12.22 -9.65
N ALA A 103 -7.15 13.21 -8.77
CA ALA A 103 -6.35 13.05 -7.56
C ALA A 103 -6.93 11.98 -6.63
N PHE A 104 -8.25 11.93 -6.48
CA PHE A 104 -8.96 10.91 -5.71
C PHE A 104 -8.70 9.51 -6.27
N ASP A 105 -8.86 9.33 -7.58
CA ASP A 105 -8.65 8.05 -8.25
C ASP A 105 -7.19 7.59 -8.13
N GLU A 106 -6.24 8.51 -8.30
CA GLU A 106 -4.81 8.23 -8.15
C GLU A 106 -4.47 7.79 -6.73
N LEU A 107 -5.01 8.47 -5.72
CA LEU A 107 -4.80 8.10 -4.31
C LEU A 107 -5.44 6.74 -4.00
N SER A 108 -6.62 6.47 -4.55
CA SER A 108 -7.29 5.16 -4.39
C SER A 108 -6.44 4.04 -4.98
N ASP A 109 -5.86 4.24 -6.14
CA ASP A 109 -4.97 3.27 -6.79
C ASP A 109 -3.70 3.05 -5.96
N ARG A 110 -3.13 4.10 -5.39
CA ARG A 110 -1.96 4.00 -4.50
C ARG A 110 -2.27 3.22 -3.23
N ILE A 111 -3.44 3.46 -2.63
CA ILE A 111 -3.89 2.71 -1.44
C ILE A 111 -4.01 1.23 -1.80
N GLU A 112 -4.62 0.91 -2.92
CA GLU A 112 -4.79 -0.47 -3.39
C GLU A 112 -3.44 -1.15 -3.58
N ALA A 113 -2.47 -0.47 -4.20
CA ALA A 113 -1.12 -0.97 -4.37
C ALA A 113 -0.42 -1.22 -3.02
N LYS A 114 -0.58 -0.31 -2.06
CA LYS A 114 -0.02 -0.47 -0.71
C LYS A 114 -0.69 -1.60 0.07
N GLN A 115 -1.97 -1.81 -0.11
CA GLN A 115 -2.70 -2.95 0.48
C GLN A 115 -2.18 -4.28 -0.07
N ALA A 116 -1.87 -4.34 -1.38
CA ALA A 116 -1.25 -5.51 -1.99
C ALA A 116 0.16 -5.77 -1.43
N MET A 117 0.95 -4.72 -1.21
CA MET A 117 2.26 -4.82 -0.55
C MET A 117 2.14 -5.34 0.87
N LYS A 118 1.13 -4.87 1.62
CA LYS A 118 0.85 -5.31 2.98
C LYS A 118 0.53 -6.82 3.03
N LYS A 119 -0.31 -7.30 2.10
CA LYS A 119 -0.63 -8.72 1.98
C LYS A 119 0.60 -9.56 1.67
N ARG A 120 1.45 -9.09 0.76
CA ARG A 120 2.70 -9.76 0.42
C ARG A 120 3.63 -9.84 1.63
N ALA A 121 3.71 -8.76 2.41
CA ALA A 121 4.49 -8.70 3.63
C ALA A 121 3.97 -9.69 4.70
N GLU A 122 2.65 -9.85 4.82
CA GLU A 122 2.04 -10.86 5.69
C GLU A 122 2.48 -12.27 5.32
N LEU A 123 2.49 -12.59 4.02
CA LEU A 123 2.96 -13.89 3.54
C LEU A 123 4.44 -14.11 3.86
N MET A 124 5.26 -13.08 3.77
CA MET A 124 6.67 -13.15 4.17
C MET A 124 6.82 -13.42 5.68
N MET A 125 6.00 -12.77 6.51
CA MET A 125 6.00 -12.96 7.96
C MET A 125 5.59 -14.40 8.34
N GLN A 126 4.68 -15.00 7.59
CA GLN A 126 4.21 -16.38 7.83
C GLN A 126 5.32 -17.40 7.67
N LYS A 127 6.39 -17.10 6.95
CA LYS A 127 7.54 -18.01 6.82
C LYS A 127 8.20 -18.34 8.15
N ALA A 128 8.08 -17.48 9.14
CA ALA A 128 8.60 -17.73 10.47
C ALA A 128 7.72 -18.68 11.29
N ASN A 129 6.46 -18.91 10.91
CA ASN A 129 5.49 -19.68 11.71
C ASN A 129 5.94 -21.12 11.92
N LYS A 130 6.56 -21.77 10.93
CA LYS A 130 7.11 -23.14 11.07
C LYS A 130 8.27 -23.22 12.07
N TRP A 131 8.83 -22.08 12.49
CA TRP A 131 9.94 -21.98 13.43
C TRP A 131 9.53 -21.34 14.77
N GLY A 132 8.23 -21.20 15.02
CA GLY A 132 7.69 -20.61 16.25
C GLY A 132 7.33 -19.13 16.15
N GLY A 133 7.36 -18.56 14.96
CA GLY A 133 7.00 -17.15 14.72
C GLY A 133 8.13 -16.17 15.00
N ILE A 134 7.84 -14.88 14.78
CA ILE A 134 8.74 -13.77 15.08
C ILE A 134 8.55 -13.38 16.55
N LYS A 135 9.64 -13.34 17.29
CA LYS A 135 9.61 -12.89 18.69
C LYS A 135 10.03 -11.43 18.81
#